data_b08bce3447596d40bc2fad05daa0c36c
#
_entry.id   b08bce3447596d40bc2fad05daa0c36c
#
_cell.length_a   1.000
_cell.length_b   1.000
_cell.length_c   1.000
_cell.angle_alpha   90.00
_cell.angle_beta   90.00
_cell.angle_gamma   90.00
#
_symmetry.space_group_name_H-M   'P 1'
#
loop_
_entity.id
_entity.type
_entity.pdbx_description
1 polymer ?
#
loop_
_entity_poly.entity_id
_entity_poly.type
_entity_poly.pdbx_seq_one_letter_code
_entity_poly.pdbx_strand_id
1 'polypeptide(L)'
;MLAILGSPHKKGATGKMLQYAVDVAAKEGWQVDIVYLYEKNLAYCKGCNICLQTAKCVMQDDIVELTRLMSACDMVVLASPVYWANVPAVVKNLFDRFRGTAMAETKTFPKPRFSPNQRFFLLTACNTPAPFSFLMGQSVGAKKSMKEFFKTGGMKYAGCCVWTGMNKKEIPSRVRRKIKKALS
;
A
#
# COMPACT_ATOMS: atom_id res chain seq x y z
N MET A 1 -4.24 7.16 10.82
CA MET A 1 -3.65 6.80 9.50
C MET A 1 -2.75 5.59 9.65
N LEU A 2 -2.81 4.64 8.72
CA LEU A 2 -1.90 3.49 8.67
C LEU A 2 -0.86 3.70 7.56
N ALA A 3 0.42 3.82 7.93
CA ALA A 3 1.55 4.01 7.03
C ALA A 3 2.32 2.69 6.86
N ILE A 4 2.33 2.12 5.64
CA ILE A 4 2.91 0.80 5.37
C ILE A 4 4.12 0.94 4.44
N LEU A 5 5.29 0.45 4.86
CA LEU A 5 6.49 0.35 4.04
C LEU A 5 6.68 -1.07 3.52
N GLY A 6 6.51 -1.26 2.21
CA GLY A 6 6.80 -2.51 1.48
C GLY A 6 8.21 -2.54 0.87
N SER A 7 9.21 -1.98 1.54
CA SER A 7 10.61 -1.95 1.11
C SER A 7 11.52 -2.41 2.26
N PRO A 8 12.59 -3.19 2.00
CA PRO A 8 13.58 -3.53 3.02
C PRO A 8 14.43 -2.31 3.41
N HIS A 9 14.46 -1.27 2.58
CA HIS A 9 15.30 -0.10 2.77
C HIS A 9 14.51 1.09 3.35
N LYS A 10 14.47 1.22 4.68
CA LYS A 10 13.79 2.33 5.37
C LYS A 10 14.29 3.71 4.93
N LYS A 11 15.58 3.85 4.63
CA LYS A 11 16.22 5.10 4.16
C LYS A 11 16.22 5.24 2.62
N GLY A 12 15.67 4.28 1.89
CA GLY A 12 15.50 4.32 0.43
C GLY A 12 14.45 5.33 -0.02
N ALA A 13 14.26 5.46 -1.34
CA ALA A 13 13.32 6.44 -1.91
C ALA A 13 11.88 6.29 -1.39
N THR A 14 11.36 5.06 -1.33
CA THR A 14 10.01 4.78 -0.80
C THR A 14 9.92 5.07 0.69
N GLY A 15 10.97 4.69 1.46
CA GLY A 15 11.03 4.99 2.90
C GLY A 15 11.06 6.49 3.17
N LYS A 16 11.87 7.26 2.42
CA LYS A 16 11.89 8.73 2.52
C LYS A 16 10.53 9.36 2.23
N MET A 17 9.83 8.90 1.18
CA MET A 17 8.49 9.40 0.87
C MET A 17 7.48 9.05 1.97
N LEU A 18 7.55 7.84 2.53
CA LEU A 18 6.66 7.44 3.62
C LEU A 18 6.94 8.26 4.87
N GLN A 19 8.22 8.43 5.26
CA GLN A 19 8.57 9.25 6.41
C GLN A 19 8.06 10.69 6.24
N TYR A 20 8.25 11.27 5.05
CA TYR A 20 7.70 12.61 4.77
C TYR A 20 6.17 12.66 4.87
N ALA A 21 5.47 11.61 4.44
CA ALA A 21 4.01 11.52 4.60
C ALA A 21 3.61 11.42 6.07
N VAL A 22 4.33 10.64 6.88
CA VAL A 22 4.14 10.53 8.33
C VAL A 22 4.34 11.89 9.01
N ASP A 23 5.43 12.61 8.67
CA ASP A 23 5.73 13.92 9.25
C ASP A 23 4.66 14.97 8.91
N VAL A 24 4.12 14.93 7.67
CA VAL A 24 3.00 15.79 7.26
C VAL A 24 1.74 15.43 8.02
N ALA A 25 1.37 14.14 8.08
CA ALA A 25 0.17 13.68 8.77
C ALA A 25 0.20 14.05 10.26
N ALA A 26 1.35 13.87 10.93
CA ALA A 26 1.49 14.25 12.34
C ALA A 26 1.28 15.76 12.57
N LYS A 27 1.75 16.62 11.65
CA LYS A 27 1.51 18.07 11.71
C LYS A 27 0.05 18.44 11.48
N GLU A 28 -0.69 17.65 10.72
CA GLU A 28 -2.13 17.81 10.49
C GLU A 28 -2.99 17.13 11.60
N GLY A 29 -2.37 16.65 12.67
CA GLY A 29 -3.06 16.08 13.84
C GLY A 29 -3.48 14.60 13.69
N TRP A 30 -2.98 13.88 12.68
CA TRP A 30 -3.27 12.45 12.52
C TRP A 30 -2.55 11.61 13.56
N GLN A 31 -3.24 10.64 14.14
CA GLN A 31 -2.60 9.51 14.79
C GLN A 31 -2.08 8.55 13.70
N VAL A 32 -0.81 8.16 13.78
CA VAL A 32 -0.14 7.39 12.73
C VAL A 32 0.44 6.10 13.29
N ASP A 33 -0.05 4.96 12.77
CA ASP A 33 0.56 3.64 12.95
C ASP A 33 1.51 3.37 11.79
N ILE A 34 2.75 2.98 12.07
CA ILE A 34 3.76 2.68 11.04
C ILE A 34 4.06 1.19 11.03
N VAL A 35 3.97 0.58 9.85
CA VAL A 35 4.25 -0.84 9.63
C VAL A 35 5.37 -1.01 8.61
N TYR A 36 6.41 -1.73 9.00
CA TYR A 36 7.50 -2.17 8.13
C TYR A 36 7.26 -3.64 7.76
N LEU A 37 6.78 -3.91 6.54
CA LEU A 37 6.36 -5.28 6.16
C LEU A 37 7.50 -6.31 6.20
N TYR A 38 8.74 -5.89 5.95
CA TYR A 38 9.90 -6.78 6.03
C TYR A 38 10.29 -7.19 7.45
N GLU A 39 9.72 -6.56 8.46
CA GLU A 39 9.91 -6.90 9.89
C GLU A 39 8.74 -7.71 10.45
N LYS A 40 7.72 -7.96 9.64
CA LYS A 40 6.54 -8.72 10.03
C LYS A 40 6.67 -10.20 9.65
N ASN A 41 6.27 -11.06 10.58
CA ASN A 41 6.19 -12.50 10.32
C ASN A 41 4.86 -12.78 9.61
N LEU A 42 4.91 -12.85 8.27
CA LEU A 42 3.76 -13.13 7.42
C LEU A 42 4.04 -14.38 6.58
N ALA A 43 3.54 -15.52 7.00
CA ALA A 43 3.59 -16.73 6.18
C ALA A 43 2.83 -16.53 4.85
N TYR A 44 3.22 -17.26 3.81
CA TYR A 44 2.55 -17.16 2.51
C TYR A 44 1.11 -17.69 2.57
N CYS A 45 0.23 -17.07 1.77
CA CYS A 45 -1.16 -17.52 1.62
C CYS A 45 -1.18 -18.97 1.08
N LYS A 46 -1.93 -19.86 1.78
CA LYS A 46 -2.09 -21.27 1.39
C LYS A 46 -3.24 -21.52 0.41
N GLY A 47 -4.00 -20.48 0.03
CA GLY A 47 -5.14 -20.61 -0.89
C GLY A 47 -6.32 -21.41 -0.33
N CYS A 48 -6.45 -21.58 0.98
CA CYS A 48 -7.49 -22.41 1.60
C CYS A 48 -8.93 -21.85 1.49
N ASN A 49 -9.08 -20.59 1.08
CA ASN A 49 -10.35 -19.88 0.86
C ASN A 49 -11.28 -19.72 2.08
N ILE A 50 -10.91 -20.19 3.27
CA ILE A 50 -11.73 -20.07 4.49
C ILE A 50 -12.04 -18.60 4.81
N CYS A 51 -11.09 -17.70 4.58
CA CYS A 51 -11.25 -16.26 4.80
C CYS A 51 -12.34 -15.61 3.93
N LEU A 52 -12.72 -16.21 2.80
CA LEU A 52 -13.82 -15.68 1.96
C LEU A 52 -15.16 -15.78 2.67
N GLN A 53 -15.36 -16.82 3.49
CA GLN A 53 -16.54 -17.03 4.30
C GLN A 53 -16.46 -16.27 5.63
N THR A 54 -15.33 -16.39 6.34
CA THR A 54 -15.16 -15.90 7.71
C THR A 54 -14.70 -14.45 7.81
N ALA A 55 -14.27 -13.84 6.70
CA ALA A 55 -13.59 -12.53 6.63
C ALA A 55 -12.24 -12.47 7.38
N LYS A 56 -11.76 -13.59 7.92
CA LYS A 56 -10.53 -13.67 8.71
C LYS A 56 -9.61 -14.76 8.18
N CYS A 57 -8.30 -14.49 8.13
CA CYS A 57 -7.33 -15.52 7.84
C CYS A 57 -7.22 -16.50 9.02
N VAL A 58 -7.15 -17.80 8.73
CA VAL A 58 -7.01 -18.85 9.78
C VAL A 58 -5.61 -18.93 10.36
N MET A 59 -4.62 -18.38 9.65
CA MET A 59 -3.23 -18.40 10.10
C MET A 59 -3.02 -17.26 11.12
N GLN A 60 -2.51 -17.64 12.30
CA GLN A 60 -2.31 -16.75 13.45
C GLN A 60 -0.85 -16.24 13.46
N ASP A 61 -0.57 -15.26 12.62
CA ASP A 61 0.69 -14.52 12.56
C ASP A 61 0.40 -13.01 12.56
N ASP A 62 1.35 -12.17 12.18
CA ASP A 62 1.17 -10.70 12.18
C ASP A 62 0.00 -10.19 11.33
N ILE A 63 -0.67 -11.07 10.53
CA ILE A 63 -1.87 -10.70 9.78
C ILE A 63 -3.02 -10.27 10.70
N VAL A 64 -3.08 -10.79 11.92
CA VAL A 64 -4.14 -10.45 12.88
C VAL A 64 -4.02 -8.98 13.29
N GLU A 65 -2.81 -8.56 13.68
CA GLU A 65 -2.52 -7.16 14.01
C GLU A 65 -2.78 -6.24 12.80
N LEU A 66 -2.26 -6.63 11.64
CA LEU A 66 -2.43 -5.84 10.41
C LEU A 66 -3.91 -5.71 10.01
N THR A 67 -4.72 -6.75 10.21
CA THR A 67 -6.17 -6.70 9.98
C THR A 67 -6.83 -5.67 10.90
N ARG A 68 -6.47 -5.68 12.18
CA ARG A 68 -6.98 -4.71 13.15
C ARG A 68 -6.62 -3.28 12.75
N LEU A 69 -5.36 -3.00 12.43
CA LEU A 69 -4.88 -1.69 12.01
C LEU A 69 -5.55 -1.22 10.72
N MET A 70 -5.69 -2.12 9.73
CA MET A 70 -6.34 -1.83 8.44
C MET A 70 -7.82 -1.47 8.62
N SER A 71 -8.52 -2.15 9.52
CA SER A 71 -9.94 -1.91 9.76
C SER A 71 -10.20 -0.65 10.59
N ALA A 72 -9.26 -0.24 11.43
CA ALA A 72 -9.40 0.90 12.35
C ALA A 72 -8.97 2.24 11.75
N CYS A 73 -8.21 2.26 10.65
CA CYS A 73 -7.68 3.51 10.10
C CYS A 73 -8.65 4.17 9.11
N ASP A 74 -8.63 5.50 9.05
CA ASP A 74 -9.38 6.28 8.05
C ASP A 74 -8.64 6.39 6.73
N MET A 75 -7.31 6.22 6.76
CA MET A 75 -6.46 6.34 5.59
C MET A 75 -5.27 5.37 5.64
N VAL A 76 -5.02 4.71 4.52
CA VAL A 76 -3.82 3.88 4.30
C VAL A 76 -2.87 4.62 3.36
N VAL A 77 -1.60 4.74 3.76
CA VAL A 77 -0.50 5.17 2.88
C VAL A 77 0.42 3.98 2.65
N LEU A 78 0.38 3.41 1.45
CA LEU A 78 1.26 2.29 1.07
C LEU A 78 2.43 2.80 0.24
N ALA A 79 3.65 2.62 0.76
CA ALA A 79 4.91 2.92 0.07
C ALA A 79 5.59 1.62 -0.39
N SER A 80 5.70 1.42 -1.71
CA SER A 80 6.27 0.21 -2.31
C SER A 80 7.20 0.55 -3.47
N PRO A 81 8.41 -0.03 -3.56
CA PRO A 81 9.23 0.09 -4.76
C PRO A 81 8.65 -0.72 -5.92
N VAL A 82 9.11 -0.41 -7.13
CA VAL A 82 8.80 -1.21 -8.32
C VAL A 82 9.84 -2.31 -8.47
N TYR A 83 9.40 -3.57 -8.41
CA TYR A 83 10.20 -4.76 -8.69
C TYR A 83 9.54 -5.52 -9.85
N TRP A 84 10.24 -5.65 -10.97
CA TRP A 84 9.76 -6.36 -12.16
C TRP A 84 8.35 -5.91 -12.62
N ALA A 85 8.17 -4.59 -12.76
CA ALA A 85 6.90 -3.93 -13.10
C ALA A 85 5.76 -4.20 -12.10
N ASN A 86 6.04 -4.71 -10.91
CA ASN A 86 5.06 -5.03 -9.89
C ASN A 86 5.56 -4.57 -8.51
N VAL A 87 4.79 -4.87 -7.47
CA VAL A 87 5.18 -4.71 -6.06
C VAL A 87 6.10 -5.87 -5.63
N PRO A 88 6.94 -5.69 -4.58
CA PRO A 88 7.71 -6.78 -3.97
C PRO A 88 6.82 -7.92 -3.45
N ALA A 89 7.41 -9.12 -3.35
CA ALA A 89 6.71 -10.33 -2.90
C ALA A 89 6.00 -10.14 -1.54
N VAL A 90 6.60 -9.43 -0.60
CA VAL A 90 6.00 -9.18 0.72
C VAL A 90 4.71 -8.35 0.63
N VAL A 91 4.64 -7.39 -0.29
CA VAL A 91 3.43 -6.58 -0.52
C VAL A 91 2.37 -7.41 -1.24
N LYS A 92 2.77 -8.23 -2.21
CA LYS A 92 1.84 -9.15 -2.88
C LYS A 92 1.28 -10.17 -1.89
N ASN A 93 2.13 -10.75 -1.03
CA ASN A 93 1.70 -11.65 0.02
C ASN A 93 0.70 -10.98 0.98
N LEU A 94 0.94 -9.73 1.38
CA LEU A 94 -0.02 -8.97 2.17
C LEU A 94 -1.40 -8.93 1.49
N PHE A 95 -1.47 -8.64 0.19
CA PHE A 95 -2.73 -8.61 -0.55
C PHE A 95 -3.42 -9.97 -0.59
N ASP A 96 -2.65 -11.04 -0.81
CA ASP A 96 -3.17 -12.40 -0.83
C ASP A 96 -3.71 -12.83 0.54
N ARG A 97 -3.03 -12.44 1.63
CA ARG A 97 -3.44 -12.70 2.99
C ARG A 97 -4.67 -11.89 3.42
N PHE A 98 -4.85 -10.69 2.83
CA PHE A 98 -6.03 -9.83 3.06
C PHE A 98 -7.23 -10.17 2.17
N ARG A 99 -7.14 -11.14 1.25
CA ARG A 99 -8.20 -11.42 0.27
C ARG A 99 -9.58 -11.43 0.90
N GLY A 100 -9.82 -12.30 1.87
CA GLY A 100 -11.14 -12.40 2.52
C GLY A 100 -11.49 -11.23 3.44
N THR A 101 -10.49 -10.56 4.04
CA THR A 101 -10.71 -9.34 4.83
C THR A 101 -11.12 -8.16 3.96
N ALA A 102 -10.52 -8.06 2.75
CA ALA A 102 -10.79 -6.96 1.84
C ALA A 102 -12.12 -7.12 1.08
N MET A 103 -12.50 -8.36 0.73
CA MET A 103 -13.69 -8.60 -0.08
C MET A 103 -14.34 -9.96 0.22
N ALA A 104 -15.63 -10.08 -0.11
CA ALA A 104 -16.32 -11.35 -0.27
C ALA A 104 -16.45 -11.68 -1.77
N GLU A 105 -16.28 -12.93 -2.14
CA GLU A 105 -16.60 -13.39 -3.50
C GLU A 105 -18.10 -13.54 -3.68
N THR A 106 -18.60 -13.15 -4.85
CA THR A 106 -19.98 -13.39 -5.27
C THR A 106 -19.96 -14.00 -6.67
N LYS A 107 -21.12 -14.40 -7.18
CA LYS A 107 -21.25 -14.97 -8.53
C LYS A 107 -20.88 -13.99 -9.65
N THR A 108 -20.92 -12.68 -9.40
CA THR A 108 -20.70 -11.65 -10.43
C THR A 108 -19.49 -10.78 -10.12
N PHE A 109 -19.55 -9.97 -9.07
CA PHE A 109 -18.51 -9.04 -8.68
C PHE A 109 -18.14 -9.18 -7.20
N PRO A 110 -16.88 -8.95 -6.82
CA PRO A 110 -16.48 -8.98 -5.42
C PRO A 110 -17.24 -7.92 -4.61
N LYS A 111 -17.76 -8.30 -3.45
CA LYS A 111 -18.38 -7.36 -2.51
C LYS A 111 -17.31 -6.79 -1.56
N PRO A 112 -17.07 -5.48 -1.56
CA PRO A 112 -16.11 -4.84 -0.66
C PRO A 112 -16.42 -5.07 0.82
N ARG A 113 -15.38 -5.16 1.65
CA ARG A 113 -15.50 -5.30 3.11
C ARG A 113 -14.81 -4.17 3.88
N PHE A 114 -13.98 -3.36 3.25
CA PHE A 114 -13.48 -2.13 3.87
C PHE A 114 -14.55 -1.04 3.85
N SER A 115 -14.43 -0.08 4.76
CA SER A 115 -15.36 1.04 4.83
C SER A 115 -15.27 1.94 3.59
N PRO A 116 -16.40 2.36 2.99
CA PRO A 116 -16.40 3.31 1.89
C PRO A 116 -15.91 4.71 2.28
N ASN A 117 -15.75 4.99 3.57
CA ASN A 117 -15.16 6.23 4.06
C ASN A 117 -13.63 6.17 4.16
N GLN A 118 -13.05 4.97 4.20
CA GLN A 118 -11.60 4.79 4.18
C GLN A 118 -11.01 5.26 2.84
N ARG A 119 -9.81 5.87 2.92
CA ARG A 119 -9.06 6.35 1.77
C ARG A 119 -7.71 5.65 1.66
N PHE A 120 -7.13 5.62 0.47
CA PHE A 120 -5.76 5.14 0.30
C PHE A 120 -4.95 6.05 -0.62
N PHE A 121 -3.68 6.23 -0.27
CA PHE A 121 -2.69 6.97 -1.04
C PHE A 121 -1.45 6.12 -1.30
N LEU A 122 -0.94 6.17 -2.53
CA LEU A 122 0.13 5.29 -2.97
C LEU A 122 1.43 6.06 -3.20
N LEU A 123 2.53 5.50 -2.69
CA LEU A 123 3.88 6.01 -2.89
C LEU A 123 4.71 4.93 -3.56
N THR A 124 5.28 5.21 -4.73
CA THR A 124 6.12 4.23 -5.42
C THR A 124 7.38 4.87 -5.98
N ALA A 125 8.46 4.11 -6.02
CA ALA A 125 9.72 4.53 -6.62
C ALA A 125 10.18 3.52 -7.67
N CYS A 126 10.61 4.03 -8.82
CA CYS A 126 11.13 3.25 -9.94
C CYS A 126 12.51 3.79 -10.34
N ASN A 127 13.48 2.92 -10.58
CA ASN A 127 14.82 3.34 -11.01
C ASN A 127 14.84 3.82 -12.46
N THR A 128 13.99 3.26 -13.32
CA THR A 128 13.85 3.73 -14.69
C THR A 128 13.34 5.17 -14.70
N PRO A 129 14.01 6.09 -15.42
CA PRO A 129 13.57 7.48 -15.49
C PRO A 129 12.26 7.64 -16.28
N ALA A 130 11.54 8.74 -16.03
CA ALA A 130 10.44 9.16 -16.88
C ALA A 130 11.00 9.67 -18.24
N PRO A 131 10.29 9.47 -19.39
CA PRO A 131 8.98 8.82 -19.48
C PRO A 131 9.03 7.30 -19.58
N PHE A 132 10.21 6.68 -19.71
CA PHE A 132 10.41 5.25 -19.98
C PHE A 132 9.75 4.33 -18.95
N SER A 133 9.82 4.67 -17.66
CA SER A 133 9.15 3.88 -16.60
C SER A 133 7.64 3.75 -16.80
N PHE A 134 7.03 4.72 -17.48
CA PHE A 134 5.62 4.70 -17.84
C PHE A 134 5.39 3.94 -19.15
N LEU A 135 6.13 4.27 -20.23
CA LEU A 135 5.99 3.68 -21.55
C LEU A 135 6.26 2.17 -21.53
N MET A 136 7.25 1.72 -20.76
CA MET A 136 7.59 0.31 -20.57
C MET A 136 6.73 -0.39 -19.49
N GLY A 137 5.70 0.25 -18.98
CA GLY A 137 4.75 -0.33 -18.03
C GLY A 137 5.25 -0.55 -16.60
N GLN A 138 6.53 -0.26 -16.30
CA GLN A 138 7.15 -0.61 -15.02
C GLN A 138 6.46 0.01 -13.81
N SER A 139 6.33 1.34 -13.80
CA SER A 139 5.63 2.05 -12.72
C SER A 139 4.11 1.88 -12.80
N VAL A 140 3.59 1.59 -13.99
CA VAL A 140 2.14 1.37 -14.23
C VAL A 140 1.68 0.07 -13.60
N GLY A 141 2.43 -1.04 -13.76
CA GLY A 141 2.06 -2.35 -13.23
C GLY A 141 1.99 -2.35 -11.69
N ALA A 142 3.03 -1.87 -11.02
CA ALA A 142 3.03 -1.77 -9.56
C ALA A 142 1.89 -0.88 -9.03
N LYS A 143 1.65 0.28 -9.66
CA LYS A 143 0.53 1.16 -9.34
C LYS A 143 -0.81 0.48 -9.55
N LYS A 144 -0.98 -0.27 -10.67
CA LYS A 144 -2.21 -1.01 -10.98
C LYS A 144 -2.49 -2.05 -9.91
N SER A 145 -1.50 -2.87 -9.55
CA SER A 145 -1.61 -3.92 -8.52
C SER A 145 -2.06 -3.35 -7.17
N MET A 146 -1.39 -2.29 -6.68
CA MET A 146 -1.77 -1.64 -5.43
C MET A 146 -3.17 -1.02 -5.48
N LYS A 147 -3.50 -0.32 -6.58
CA LYS A 147 -4.79 0.36 -6.75
C LYS A 147 -5.94 -0.64 -6.83
N GLU A 148 -5.74 -1.77 -7.51
CA GLU A 148 -6.72 -2.84 -7.65
C GLU A 148 -7.10 -3.41 -6.28
N PHE A 149 -6.11 -3.76 -5.46
CA PHE A 149 -6.35 -4.28 -4.13
C PHE A 149 -7.26 -3.38 -3.28
N PHE A 150 -6.90 -2.10 -3.13
CA PHE A 150 -7.67 -1.19 -2.29
C PHE A 150 -9.05 -0.83 -2.87
N LYS A 151 -9.15 -0.70 -4.21
CA LYS A 151 -10.44 -0.42 -4.86
C LYS A 151 -11.41 -1.59 -4.75
N THR A 152 -10.92 -2.81 -4.98
CA THR A 152 -11.72 -4.02 -4.78
C THR A 152 -12.17 -4.15 -3.33
N GLY A 153 -11.34 -3.74 -2.38
CA GLY A 153 -11.70 -3.63 -0.97
C GLY A 153 -12.71 -2.52 -0.63
N GLY A 154 -12.99 -1.57 -1.55
CA GLY A 154 -13.98 -0.50 -1.39
C GLY A 154 -13.43 0.85 -0.95
N MET A 155 -12.13 0.98 -0.75
CA MET A 155 -11.53 2.25 -0.32
C MET A 155 -11.50 3.30 -1.44
N LYS A 156 -11.63 4.58 -1.07
CA LYS A 156 -11.53 5.72 -2.00
C LYS A 156 -10.08 6.05 -2.32
N TYR A 157 -9.79 6.21 -3.59
CA TYR A 157 -8.46 6.58 -4.09
C TYR A 157 -8.15 8.06 -3.84
N ALA A 158 -7.18 8.36 -2.97
CA ALA A 158 -6.73 9.72 -2.67
C ALA A 158 -5.57 10.20 -3.56
N GLY A 159 -4.92 9.30 -4.32
CA GLY A 159 -3.86 9.67 -5.25
C GLY A 159 -2.65 8.76 -5.21
N CYS A 160 -1.66 9.08 -6.06
CA CYS A 160 -0.40 8.35 -6.15
C CYS A 160 0.76 9.29 -6.45
N CYS A 161 1.92 9.06 -5.83
CA CYS A 161 3.20 9.62 -6.22
C CYS A 161 4.12 8.55 -6.79
N VAL A 162 4.75 8.86 -7.93
CA VAL A 162 5.80 8.04 -8.53
C VAL A 162 7.09 8.87 -8.56
N TRP A 163 8.13 8.34 -7.90
CA TRP A 163 9.45 8.92 -7.92
C TRP A 163 10.37 8.09 -8.82
N THR A 164 10.69 8.61 -10.00
CA THR A 164 11.45 7.92 -11.04
C THR A 164 12.92 8.39 -11.08
N GLY A 165 13.81 7.57 -11.69
CA GLY A 165 15.23 7.85 -11.87
C GLY A 165 16.12 7.21 -10.80
N MET A 166 17.45 7.18 -11.03
CA MET A 166 18.42 6.47 -10.17
C MET A 166 18.90 7.29 -8.97
N ASN A 167 19.24 8.56 -9.17
CA ASN A 167 19.84 9.43 -8.16
C ASN A 167 18.81 10.09 -7.24
N LYS A 168 18.25 9.32 -6.31
CA LYS A 168 17.17 9.77 -5.42
C LYS A 168 17.71 10.29 -4.08
N LYS A 169 18.46 11.39 -4.12
CA LYS A 169 18.99 12.04 -2.90
C LYS A 169 17.87 12.72 -2.10
N GLU A 170 17.05 13.52 -2.76
CA GLU A 170 15.97 14.29 -2.14
C GLU A 170 14.61 14.05 -2.82
N ILE A 171 13.52 14.17 -2.05
CA ILE A 171 12.17 14.04 -2.56
C ILE A 171 11.85 15.25 -3.44
N PRO A 172 11.48 15.07 -4.73
CA PRO A 172 11.14 16.16 -5.63
C PRO A 172 10.00 17.03 -5.09
N SER A 173 10.07 18.35 -5.31
CA SER A 173 9.06 19.32 -4.84
C SER A 173 7.63 18.96 -5.28
N ARG A 174 7.47 18.44 -6.52
CA ARG A 174 6.18 17.95 -7.03
C ARG A 174 5.61 16.81 -6.21
N VAL A 175 6.48 15.89 -5.71
CA VAL A 175 6.09 14.75 -4.88
C VAL A 175 5.69 15.24 -3.50
N ARG A 176 6.50 16.11 -2.88
CA ARG A 176 6.19 16.74 -1.59
C ARG A 176 4.84 17.45 -1.62
N ARG A 177 4.55 18.25 -2.66
CA ARG A 177 3.28 18.97 -2.83
C ARG A 177 2.09 18.03 -2.93
N LYS A 178 2.23 16.91 -3.69
CA LYS A 178 1.16 15.92 -3.81
C LYS A 178 0.88 15.19 -2.50
N ILE A 179 1.93 14.85 -1.74
CA ILE A 179 1.78 14.21 -0.42
C ILE A 179 1.04 15.16 0.52
N LYS A 180 1.45 16.43 0.63
CA LYS A 180 0.75 17.44 1.45
C LYS A 180 -0.72 17.51 1.08
N LYS A 181 -1.05 17.71 -0.21
CA LYS A 181 -2.44 17.82 -0.67
C LYS A 181 -3.30 16.59 -0.37
N ALA A 182 -2.71 15.41 -0.27
CA ALA A 182 -3.47 14.17 0.00
C ALA A 182 -3.77 13.98 1.49
N LEU A 183 -2.98 14.60 2.37
CA LEU A 183 -3.03 14.42 3.83
C LEU A 183 -3.63 15.63 4.58
N SER A 184 -3.67 16.81 3.95
CA SER A 184 -4.50 17.95 4.36
C SER A 184 -5.95 17.69 3.90
#